data_9f0fcfc336953fb055b5b2d31d99d1eb
#
_entry.id   9f0fcfc336953fb055b5b2d31d99d1eb
#
_cell.length_a   1.000
_cell.length_b   1.000
_cell.length_c   1.000
_cell.angle_alpha   90.00
_cell.angle_beta   90.00
_cell.angle_gamma   90.00
#
_symmetry.space_group_name_H-M   'P 1'
#
loop_
_entity.id
_entity.type
_entity.pdbx_description
1 polymer ?
#
loop_
_entity_poly.entity_id
_entity_poly.type
_entity_poly.pdbx_seq_one_letter_code
_entity_poly.pdbx_strand_id
1 'polypeptide(L)'
;QVTLVGHTQSECFRNEGGSDNIYEHLSMHDGMAIGFYIVTGKNNLVLNCDAYNNYDPVSDGGKGGNVDGFGGHLTSPQYTGNVFRGCRAWYNSDDGFDLINCQAVFTIDNCWSFLNGYTKDGGKAGDGTGFKSGGYGMSDNPKAPSVIPMHIVQYCLAYMNKNKGFYANHHLGGIAWYNNTGYQNPSNFCMLNRKTASEAVDVPGYGHIIKNNLSHTPRSSGKHIIDVNQAECEIANNSFLPVDMAVTDDDFVSLDASQLTLPRKSDGS
;
A
#
# COMPACT_ATOMS: atom_id res chain seq x y z
N GLN A 1 -16.06 13.42 -13.52
CA GLN A 1 -16.01 12.34 -12.52
C GLN A 1 -16.73 11.11 -13.06
N VAL A 2 -16.11 9.96 -12.95
CA VAL A 2 -16.70 8.67 -13.35
C VAL A 2 -16.72 7.76 -12.12
N THR A 3 -17.87 7.14 -11.87
CA THR A 3 -18.04 6.13 -10.83
C THR A 3 -18.11 4.76 -11.49
N LEU A 4 -17.29 3.84 -11.02
CA LEU A 4 -17.20 2.47 -11.50
C LEU A 4 -17.63 1.53 -10.38
N VAL A 5 -18.78 0.91 -10.55
CA VAL A 5 -19.30 -0.11 -9.64
C VAL A 5 -18.94 -1.48 -10.21
N GLY A 6 -18.18 -2.25 -9.46
CA GLY A 6 -17.67 -3.54 -9.91
C GLY A 6 -18.77 -4.59 -10.00
N HIS A 7 -18.48 -5.59 -10.80
CA HIS A 7 -19.28 -6.80 -10.97
C HIS A 7 -18.53 -8.03 -10.46
N THR A 8 -19.17 -9.17 -10.58
CA THR A 8 -18.64 -10.45 -10.13
C THR A 8 -17.21 -10.69 -10.56
N GLN A 9 -16.28 -10.72 -9.60
CA GLN A 9 -14.88 -11.13 -9.74
C GLN A 9 -14.08 -10.43 -10.85
N SER A 10 -14.46 -9.20 -11.22
CA SER A 10 -13.74 -8.37 -12.17
C SER A 10 -13.34 -7.06 -11.52
N GLU A 11 -12.17 -6.56 -11.88
CA GLU A 11 -11.70 -5.25 -11.44
C GLU A 11 -12.67 -4.15 -11.86
N CYS A 12 -12.82 -3.11 -11.05
CA CYS A 12 -13.63 -1.95 -11.44
C CYS A 12 -12.98 -1.23 -12.63
N PHE A 13 -11.66 -1.13 -12.62
CA PHE A 13 -10.89 -0.56 -13.72
C PHE A 13 -9.55 -1.27 -13.89
N ARG A 14 -9.21 -1.65 -15.12
CA ARG A 14 -7.93 -2.29 -15.47
C ARG A 14 -7.23 -1.54 -16.60
N ASN A 15 -5.97 -1.16 -16.36
CA ASN A 15 -5.08 -0.71 -17.43
C ASN A 15 -4.21 -1.88 -17.89
N GLU A 16 -4.39 -2.28 -19.16
CA GLU A 16 -3.60 -3.31 -19.80
C GLU A 16 -3.14 -2.79 -21.18
N GLY A 17 -1.85 -2.46 -21.30
CA GLY A 17 -1.24 -1.92 -22.54
C GLY A 17 -1.27 -0.40 -22.67
N GLY A 18 -2.09 0.33 -21.93
CA GLY A 18 -2.14 1.78 -21.97
C GLY A 18 -0.87 2.41 -21.37
N SER A 19 -0.30 3.40 -22.06
CA SER A 19 0.86 4.18 -21.60
C SER A 19 0.58 5.66 -21.74
N ASP A 20 1.31 6.48 -20.95
CA ASP A 20 1.23 7.95 -21.01
C ASP A 20 -0.17 8.51 -20.73
N ASN A 21 -0.98 7.80 -19.91
CA ASN A 21 -2.33 8.20 -19.56
C ASN A 21 -2.38 8.90 -18.19
N ILE A 22 -3.35 9.77 -18.04
CA ILE A 22 -3.79 10.32 -16.76
C ILE A 22 -5.20 9.82 -16.49
N TYR A 23 -5.35 9.08 -15.38
CA TYR A 23 -6.62 8.62 -14.84
C TYR A 23 -6.94 9.46 -13.63
N GLU A 24 -7.92 10.33 -13.72
CA GLU A 24 -8.18 11.35 -12.69
C GLU A 24 -9.63 11.33 -12.22
N HIS A 25 -9.81 11.51 -10.90
CA HIS A 25 -11.11 11.62 -10.24
C HIS A 25 -12.05 10.43 -10.51
N LEU A 26 -11.49 9.23 -10.58
CA LEU A 26 -12.28 8.00 -10.66
C LEU A 26 -12.69 7.56 -9.26
N SER A 27 -13.88 7.01 -9.14
CA SER A 27 -14.37 6.36 -7.92
C SER A 27 -14.72 4.92 -8.25
N MET A 28 -13.96 3.96 -7.70
CA MET A 28 -14.10 2.52 -7.90
C MET A 28 -14.60 1.88 -6.61
N HIS A 29 -15.82 1.34 -6.60
CA HIS A 29 -16.38 0.82 -5.36
C HIS A 29 -17.40 -0.29 -5.57
N ASP A 30 -17.70 -0.99 -4.48
CA ASP A 30 -18.65 -2.09 -4.43
C ASP A 30 -18.35 -3.21 -5.44
N GLY A 31 -17.07 -3.39 -5.77
CA GLY A 31 -16.55 -4.41 -6.68
C GLY A 31 -16.18 -5.70 -5.96
N MET A 32 -15.99 -6.77 -6.72
CA MET A 32 -15.58 -8.08 -6.22
C MET A 32 -14.11 -8.41 -6.56
N ALA A 33 -13.33 -7.45 -7.04
CA ALA A 33 -11.90 -7.55 -7.28
C ALA A 33 -11.24 -6.18 -7.05
N ILE A 34 -10.00 -6.00 -7.54
CA ILE A 34 -9.23 -4.77 -7.32
C ILE A 34 -9.96 -3.54 -7.90
N GLY A 35 -9.97 -2.46 -7.13
CA GLY A 35 -10.61 -1.21 -7.57
C GLY A 35 -9.95 -0.65 -8.83
N PHE A 36 -8.67 -0.31 -8.77
CA PHE A 36 -7.86 0.11 -9.93
C PHE A 36 -6.65 -0.78 -10.09
N TYR A 37 -6.45 -1.35 -11.28
CA TYR A 37 -5.40 -2.33 -11.53
C TYR A 37 -4.54 -1.96 -12.74
N ILE A 38 -3.20 -1.87 -12.55
CA ILE A 38 -2.22 -1.68 -13.65
C ILE A 38 -1.33 -2.92 -13.74
N VAL A 39 -1.31 -3.57 -14.91
CA VAL A 39 -0.47 -4.76 -15.17
C VAL A 39 0.60 -4.53 -16.23
N THR A 40 0.35 -3.61 -17.15
CA THR A 40 1.27 -3.28 -18.25
C THR A 40 1.18 -1.80 -18.59
N GLY A 41 2.10 -1.32 -19.44
CA GLY A 41 2.17 0.10 -19.80
C GLY A 41 3.10 0.90 -18.90
N LYS A 42 3.47 2.09 -19.35
CA LYS A 42 4.43 2.98 -18.68
C LYS A 42 3.92 4.40 -18.60
N ASN A 43 4.49 5.19 -17.69
CA ASN A 43 4.21 6.61 -17.51
C ASN A 43 2.71 6.91 -17.27
N ASN A 44 1.97 6.02 -16.62
CA ASN A 44 0.59 6.28 -16.25
C ASN A 44 0.52 6.97 -14.88
N LEU A 45 -0.29 8.00 -14.79
CA LEU A 45 -0.60 8.71 -13.56
C LEU A 45 -2.06 8.44 -13.17
N VAL A 46 -2.25 7.79 -12.02
CA VAL A 46 -3.56 7.67 -11.38
C VAL A 46 -3.63 8.75 -10.31
N LEU A 47 -4.47 9.76 -10.55
CA LEU A 47 -4.47 11.00 -9.80
C LEU A 47 -5.80 11.21 -9.08
N ASN A 48 -5.75 11.45 -7.77
CA ASN A 48 -6.92 11.84 -6.99
C ASN A 48 -8.13 10.89 -7.16
N CYS A 49 -7.86 9.59 -7.21
CA CYS A 49 -8.87 8.54 -7.35
C CYS A 49 -9.22 7.92 -5.99
N ASP A 50 -10.42 7.39 -5.87
CA ASP A 50 -10.92 6.71 -4.68
C ASP A 50 -11.28 5.26 -4.99
N ALA A 51 -10.80 4.31 -4.17
CA ALA A 51 -11.18 2.90 -4.25
C ALA A 51 -11.66 2.42 -2.88
N TYR A 52 -12.92 2.01 -2.78
CA TYR A 52 -13.47 1.68 -1.48
C TYR A 52 -14.59 0.63 -1.54
N ASN A 53 -14.78 -0.03 -0.41
CA ASN A 53 -15.86 -1.00 -0.21
C ASN A 53 -15.88 -2.12 -1.26
N ASN A 54 -14.69 -2.51 -1.74
CA ASN A 54 -14.55 -3.65 -2.64
C ASN A 54 -14.41 -4.93 -1.81
N TYR A 55 -15.20 -5.97 -2.13
CA TYR A 55 -15.24 -7.20 -1.36
C TYR A 55 -15.72 -8.38 -2.20
N ASP A 56 -14.99 -9.49 -2.14
CA ASP A 56 -15.41 -10.76 -2.74
C ASP A 56 -15.91 -11.74 -1.67
N PRO A 57 -17.22 -11.95 -1.57
CA PRO A 57 -17.80 -12.90 -0.62
C PRO A 57 -17.78 -14.36 -1.13
N VAL A 58 -17.27 -14.62 -2.33
CA VAL A 58 -17.38 -15.92 -3.00
C VAL A 58 -16.07 -16.69 -2.98
N SER A 59 -14.98 -16.04 -3.42
CA SER A 59 -13.66 -16.70 -3.49
C SER A 59 -13.05 -16.85 -2.11
N ASP A 60 -12.07 -17.73 -2.00
CA ASP A 60 -11.25 -17.97 -0.79
C ASP A 60 -12.09 -18.16 0.49
N GLY A 61 -13.21 -18.86 0.36
CA GLY A 61 -14.15 -19.09 1.47
C GLY A 61 -14.82 -17.80 1.97
N GLY A 62 -14.96 -16.81 1.12
CA GLY A 62 -15.62 -15.54 1.43
C GLY A 62 -14.81 -14.58 2.28
N LYS A 63 -13.50 -14.81 2.37
CA LYS A 63 -12.60 -13.94 3.16
C LYS A 63 -12.29 -12.62 2.48
N GLY A 64 -12.52 -12.51 1.17
CA GLY A 64 -12.27 -11.31 0.39
C GLY A 64 -10.78 -11.01 0.16
N GLY A 65 -9.92 -12.04 0.15
CA GLY A 65 -8.50 -11.90 -0.22
C GLY A 65 -8.34 -11.50 -1.69
N ASN A 66 -7.23 -10.84 -2.02
CA ASN A 66 -6.91 -10.29 -3.34
C ASN A 66 -7.88 -9.20 -3.85
N VAL A 67 -8.58 -8.51 -2.97
CA VAL A 67 -9.49 -7.42 -3.33
C VAL A 67 -8.95 -6.12 -2.75
N ASP A 68 -7.95 -5.57 -3.44
CA ASP A 68 -7.26 -4.35 -3.05
C ASP A 68 -7.96 -3.10 -3.57
N GLY A 69 -7.66 -1.96 -2.98
CA GLY A 69 -8.07 -0.68 -3.54
C GLY A 69 -7.34 -0.39 -4.86
N PHE A 70 -6.02 -0.45 -4.84
CA PHE A 70 -5.14 -0.17 -5.98
C PHE A 70 -4.06 -1.25 -6.10
N GLY A 71 -3.99 -1.90 -7.26
CA GLY A 71 -2.96 -2.88 -7.60
C GLY A 71 -2.01 -2.38 -8.69
N GLY A 72 -0.70 -2.45 -8.42
CA GLY A 72 0.36 -2.12 -9.36
C GLY A 72 1.25 -3.34 -9.62
N HIS A 73 0.79 -4.29 -10.42
CA HIS A 73 1.48 -5.57 -10.65
C HIS A 73 2.15 -5.62 -12.03
N LEU A 74 3.05 -4.69 -12.29
CA LEU A 74 3.73 -4.57 -13.59
C LEU A 74 4.52 -5.83 -13.94
N THR A 75 4.26 -6.38 -15.12
CA THR A 75 4.79 -7.67 -15.57
C THR A 75 6.13 -7.59 -16.32
N SER A 76 6.70 -6.40 -16.44
CA SER A 76 8.00 -6.18 -17.08
C SER A 76 8.78 -5.04 -16.43
N PRO A 77 10.12 -5.15 -16.29
CA PRO A 77 10.97 -4.06 -15.83
C PRO A 77 10.95 -2.80 -16.73
N GLN A 78 10.44 -2.92 -17.95
CA GLN A 78 10.34 -1.80 -18.90
C GLN A 78 9.13 -0.88 -18.64
N TYR A 79 8.16 -1.31 -17.84
CA TYR A 79 6.94 -0.54 -17.55
C TYR A 79 7.15 0.50 -16.44
N THR A 80 8.16 1.34 -16.60
CA THR A 80 8.55 2.37 -15.61
C THR A 80 7.64 3.60 -15.64
N GLY A 81 7.76 4.46 -14.61
CA GLY A 81 7.10 5.77 -14.56
C GLY A 81 5.62 5.74 -14.17
N ASN A 82 5.09 4.60 -13.70
CA ASN A 82 3.72 4.53 -13.19
C ASN A 82 3.63 5.07 -11.77
N VAL A 83 2.59 5.86 -11.49
CA VAL A 83 2.39 6.58 -10.22
C VAL A 83 0.95 6.50 -9.76
N PHE A 84 0.73 6.16 -8.50
CA PHE A 84 -0.49 6.49 -7.76
C PHE A 84 -0.23 7.76 -6.97
N ARG A 85 -1.02 8.82 -7.18
CA ARG A 85 -0.87 10.10 -6.49
C ARG A 85 -2.20 10.65 -5.99
N GLY A 86 -2.23 11.07 -4.72
CA GLY A 86 -3.42 11.66 -4.11
C GLY A 86 -4.60 10.70 -4.02
N CYS A 87 -4.38 9.40 -4.15
CA CYS A 87 -5.43 8.39 -4.14
C CYS A 87 -5.80 7.99 -2.71
N ARG A 88 -7.06 7.55 -2.51
CA ARG A 88 -7.55 7.07 -1.22
C ARG A 88 -8.14 5.67 -1.36
N ALA A 89 -7.77 4.77 -0.42
CA ALA A 89 -8.25 3.39 -0.35
C ALA A 89 -8.80 3.09 1.04
N TRP A 90 -10.08 2.66 1.13
CA TRP A 90 -10.68 2.32 2.43
C TRP A 90 -11.78 1.26 2.31
N TYR A 91 -11.93 0.46 3.37
CA TYR A 91 -12.88 -0.65 3.42
C TYR A 91 -12.78 -1.62 2.24
N ASN A 92 -11.60 -1.74 1.62
CA ASN A 92 -11.35 -2.85 0.72
C ASN A 92 -11.06 -4.09 1.56
N SER A 93 -11.56 -5.23 1.12
CA SER A 93 -11.50 -6.43 1.95
C SER A 93 -10.09 -6.99 2.12
N ASP A 94 -9.19 -6.68 1.21
CA ASP A 94 -7.76 -7.00 1.35
C ASP A 94 -6.94 -5.71 1.57
N ASP A 95 -5.96 -5.43 0.77
CA ASP A 95 -5.03 -4.33 1.01
C ASP A 95 -5.52 -3.00 0.41
N GLY A 96 -5.00 -1.88 0.91
CA GLY A 96 -5.30 -0.58 0.31
C GLY A 96 -4.56 -0.38 -1.01
N PHE A 97 -3.24 -0.61 -0.99
CA PHE A 97 -2.34 -0.57 -2.14
C PHE A 97 -1.49 -1.83 -2.15
N ASP A 98 -1.43 -2.54 -3.28
CA ASP A 98 -0.61 -3.74 -3.45
C ASP A 98 0.32 -3.64 -4.67
N LEU A 99 1.63 -3.84 -4.43
CA LEU A 99 2.69 -3.92 -5.44
C LEU A 99 3.34 -5.31 -5.51
N ILE A 100 2.65 -6.37 -5.07
CA ILE A 100 3.18 -7.73 -5.17
C ILE A 100 3.50 -8.09 -6.63
N ASN A 101 4.59 -8.79 -6.85
CA ASN A 101 5.05 -9.20 -8.19
C ASN A 101 5.34 -8.04 -9.17
N CYS A 102 5.39 -6.80 -8.71
CA CYS A 102 5.67 -5.65 -9.55
C CYS A 102 7.14 -5.66 -10.01
N GLN A 103 7.38 -5.75 -11.31
CA GLN A 103 8.72 -5.91 -11.88
C GLN A 103 9.40 -4.59 -12.27
N ALA A 104 8.73 -3.47 -12.18
CA ALA A 104 9.30 -2.14 -12.45
C ALA A 104 9.11 -1.22 -11.25
N VAL A 105 9.94 -0.19 -11.14
CA VAL A 105 9.78 0.83 -10.11
C VAL A 105 8.39 1.45 -10.20
N PHE A 106 7.66 1.46 -9.07
CA PHE A 106 6.38 2.09 -8.91
C PHE A 106 6.45 3.15 -7.82
N THR A 107 5.80 4.28 -8.00
CA THR A 107 5.73 5.34 -6.99
C THR A 107 4.31 5.46 -6.44
N ILE A 108 4.19 5.46 -5.11
CA ILE A 108 2.96 5.78 -4.38
C ILE A 108 3.23 7.09 -3.63
N ASP A 109 2.49 8.15 -3.97
CA ASP A 109 2.78 9.51 -3.56
C ASP A 109 1.52 10.21 -3.02
N ASN A 110 1.60 10.74 -1.81
CA ASN A 110 0.50 11.50 -1.18
C ASN A 110 -0.84 10.73 -1.17
N CYS A 111 -0.79 9.42 -0.90
CA CYS A 111 -1.96 8.55 -0.86
C CYS A 111 -2.39 8.23 0.58
N TRP A 112 -3.69 7.96 0.76
CA TRP A 112 -4.25 7.57 2.05
C TRP A 112 -4.82 6.15 1.99
N SER A 113 -4.48 5.33 2.97
CA SER A 113 -4.94 3.95 3.10
C SER A 113 -5.44 3.72 4.52
N PHE A 114 -6.74 3.47 4.67
CA PHE A 114 -7.33 3.37 6.00
C PHE A 114 -8.49 2.38 6.06
N LEU A 115 -8.61 1.69 7.20
CA LEU A 115 -9.70 0.75 7.46
C LEU A 115 -9.80 -0.40 6.44
N ASN A 116 -8.72 -0.72 5.70
CA ASN A 116 -8.71 -1.88 4.82
C ASN A 116 -8.59 -3.19 5.64
N GLY A 117 -9.09 -4.30 5.10
CA GLY A 117 -9.28 -5.56 5.80
C GLY A 117 -10.51 -5.58 6.70
N TYR A 118 -11.34 -4.55 6.63
CA TYR A 118 -12.66 -4.49 7.26
C TYR A 118 -13.74 -4.21 6.23
N THR A 119 -14.92 -4.76 6.47
CA THR A 119 -16.12 -4.35 5.75
C THR A 119 -16.68 -3.06 6.36
N LYS A 120 -17.49 -2.32 5.61
CA LYS A 120 -18.16 -1.10 6.12
C LYS A 120 -19.02 -1.34 7.37
N ASP A 121 -19.46 -2.58 7.58
CA ASP A 121 -20.24 -2.97 8.75
C ASP A 121 -19.35 -3.42 9.94
N GLY A 122 -18.03 -3.24 9.84
CA GLY A 122 -17.06 -3.55 10.88
C GLY A 122 -16.62 -5.01 10.95
N GLY A 123 -17.04 -5.85 10.01
CA GLY A 123 -16.57 -7.23 9.87
C GLY A 123 -15.09 -7.27 9.47
N LYS A 124 -14.40 -8.35 9.82
CA LYS A 124 -13.03 -8.61 9.38
C LYS A 124 -13.03 -9.41 8.08
N ALA A 125 -12.18 -9.04 7.14
CA ALA A 125 -12.06 -9.67 5.83
C ALA A 125 -10.61 -10.13 5.57
N GLY A 126 -10.06 -9.97 4.36
CA GLY A 126 -8.71 -10.39 3.94
C GLY A 126 -7.55 -9.89 4.81
N ASP A 127 -6.38 -9.68 4.24
CA ASP A 127 -5.19 -9.31 5.02
C ASP A 127 -5.29 -7.92 5.63
N GLY A 128 -5.67 -6.93 4.84
CA GLY A 128 -5.92 -5.57 5.30
C GLY A 128 -4.67 -4.79 5.65
N THR A 129 -3.64 -4.88 4.82
CA THR A 129 -2.47 -4.01 4.90
C THR A 129 -2.77 -2.66 4.25
N GLY A 130 -2.24 -1.58 4.79
CA GLY A 130 -2.39 -0.26 4.19
C GLY A 130 -1.66 -0.15 2.86
N PHE A 131 -0.34 -0.28 2.90
CA PHE A 131 0.56 -0.24 1.74
C PHE A 131 1.45 -1.48 1.73
N LYS A 132 1.08 -2.48 0.93
CA LYS A 132 1.87 -3.68 0.66
C LYS A 132 2.75 -3.40 -0.55
N SER A 133 3.99 -3.02 -0.31
CA SER A 133 4.79 -2.28 -1.28
C SER A 133 5.86 -3.12 -1.97
N GLY A 134 5.61 -4.41 -2.18
CA GLY A 134 6.54 -5.27 -2.89
C GLY A 134 6.31 -6.75 -2.68
N GLY A 135 7.38 -7.54 -2.86
CA GLY A 135 7.37 -8.99 -2.72
C GLY A 135 7.08 -9.72 -4.03
N TYR A 136 7.51 -10.98 -4.08
CA TYR A 136 7.38 -11.83 -5.27
C TYR A 136 6.78 -13.20 -4.96
N GLY A 137 5.93 -13.22 -3.92
CA GLY A 137 5.32 -14.45 -3.42
C GLY A 137 6.28 -15.30 -2.59
N MET A 138 5.72 -16.33 -1.98
CA MET A 138 6.43 -17.27 -1.08
C MET A 138 6.74 -18.63 -1.73
N SER A 139 6.52 -18.76 -3.05
CA SER A 139 6.78 -20.00 -3.78
C SER A 139 8.26 -20.16 -4.11
N ASP A 140 8.65 -21.39 -4.44
CA ASP A 140 10.00 -21.74 -4.89
C ASP A 140 10.34 -21.16 -6.27
N ASN A 141 9.37 -20.58 -6.95
CA ASN A 141 9.55 -19.91 -8.24
C ASN A 141 8.97 -18.49 -8.16
N PRO A 142 9.64 -17.57 -7.48
CA PRO A 142 9.19 -16.18 -7.38
C PRO A 142 9.25 -15.51 -8.75
N LYS A 143 8.28 -14.66 -9.04
CA LYS A 143 8.24 -13.83 -10.26
C LYS A 143 9.21 -12.64 -10.19
N ALA A 144 10.31 -12.78 -9.47
CA ALA A 144 11.28 -11.72 -9.27
C ALA A 144 12.04 -11.42 -10.58
N PRO A 145 12.18 -10.16 -10.97
CA PRO A 145 13.05 -9.77 -12.08
C PRO A 145 14.52 -9.93 -11.70
N SER A 146 15.41 -9.94 -12.70
CA SER A 146 16.87 -10.01 -12.47
C SER A 146 17.43 -8.80 -11.72
N VAL A 147 16.77 -7.64 -11.86
CA VAL A 147 17.05 -6.42 -11.10
C VAL A 147 15.82 -6.09 -10.28
N ILE A 148 15.94 -6.17 -8.96
CA ILE A 148 14.84 -5.88 -8.04
C ILE A 148 14.55 -4.38 -8.03
N PRO A 149 13.33 -3.94 -8.34
CA PRO A 149 12.99 -2.53 -8.33
C PRO A 149 12.91 -2.00 -6.89
N MET A 150 13.49 -0.82 -6.66
CA MET A 150 13.27 -0.07 -5.42
C MET A 150 12.03 0.80 -5.59
N HIS A 151 10.88 0.34 -5.12
CA HIS A 151 9.65 1.12 -5.11
C HIS A 151 9.77 2.33 -4.20
N ILE A 152 8.97 3.37 -4.46
CA ILE A 152 8.97 4.62 -3.69
C ILE A 152 7.59 4.81 -3.08
N VAL A 153 7.52 4.95 -1.76
CA VAL A 153 6.29 5.27 -1.02
C VAL A 153 6.55 6.53 -0.21
N GLN A 154 5.85 7.60 -0.54
CA GLN A 154 6.14 8.89 0.07
C GLN A 154 4.90 9.74 0.34
N TYR A 155 4.97 10.55 1.42
CA TYR A 155 3.91 11.46 1.86
C TYR A 155 2.56 10.77 2.09
N CYS A 156 2.56 9.49 2.40
CA CYS A 156 1.37 8.67 2.54
C CYS A 156 0.90 8.57 3.99
N LEU A 157 -0.41 8.35 4.17
CA LEU A 157 -1.04 8.07 5.46
C LEU A 157 -1.60 6.65 5.49
N ALA A 158 -1.16 5.86 6.47
CA ALA A 158 -1.76 4.56 6.80
C ALA A 158 -2.45 4.64 8.15
N TYR A 159 -3.78 4.49 8.18
CA TYR A 159 -4.57 4.64 9.41
C TYR A 159 -5.53 3.46 9.64
N MET A 160 -5.48 2.89 10.84
CA MET A 160 -6.41 1.85 11.32
C MET A 160 -6.66 0.70 10.34
N ASN A 161 -5.71 0.34 9.50
CA ASN A 161 -5.81 -0.88 8.71
C ASN A 161 -5.80 -2.12 9.61
N LYS A 162 -6.40 -3.21 9.17
CA LYS A 162 -6.53 -4.44 9.99
C LYS A 162 -5.17 -5.02 10.35
N ASN A 163 -4.19 -4.92 9.44
CA ASN A 163 -2.84 -5.45 9.58
C ASN A 163 -1.81 -4.29 9.62
N LYS A 164 -0.72 -4.37 8.89
CA LYS A 164 0.36 -3.39 8.90
C LYS A 164 -0.03 -2.11 8.19
N GLY A 165 0.51 -0.97 8.62
CA GLY A 165 0.35 0.29 7.89
C GLY A 165 1.16 0.28 6.60
N PHE A 166 2.48 0.20 6.72
CA PHE A 166 3.44 0.11 5.62
C PHE A 166 4.19 -1.22 5.70
N TYR A 167 4.20 -1.99 4.63
CA TYR A 167 4.73 -3.34 4.61
C TYR A 167 5.59 -3.62 3.38
N ALA A 168 6.83 -4.06 3.62
CA ALA A 168 7.74 -4.46 2.54
C ALA A 168 7.36 -5.79 1.88
N ASN A 169 6.56 -6.60 2.54
CA ASN A 169 5.98 -7.84 2.00
C ASN A 169 7.02 -8.82 1.45
N HIS A 170 8.02 -9.16 2.25
CA HIS A 170 9.07 -10.11 1.85
C HIS A 170 9.83 -9.68 0.58
N HIS A 171 9.97 -8.37 0.36
CA HIS A 171 10.67 -7.85 -0.82
C HIS A 171 12.15 -8.27 -0.81
N LEU A 172 12.70 -8.62 -1.97
CA LEU A 172 14.08 -9.11 -2.09
C LEU A 172 15.13 -8.00 -2.03
N GLY A 173 14.72 -6.76 -2.05
CA GLY A 173 15.59 -5.58 -1.99
C GLY A 173 15.02 -4.54 -1.06
N GLY A 174 15.52 -3.33 -1.13
CA GLY A 174 15.00 -2.21 -0.38
C GLY A 174 13.81 -1.53 -1.05
N ILE A 175 13.07 -0.78 -0.26
CA ILE A 175 12.02 0.14 -0.67
C ILE A 175 12.35 1.50 -0.06
N ALA A 176 12.09 2.58 -0.79
CA ALA A 176 12.28 3.94 -0.31
C ALA A 176 10.99 4.45 0.36
N TRP A 177 11.08 4.76 1.64
CA TRP A 177 9.99 5.23 2.49
C TRP A 177 10.29 6.64 2.97
N TYR A 178 9.59 7.65 2.43
CA TYR A 178 9.84 9.05 2.75
C TYR A 178 8.60 9.77 3.26
N ASN A 179 8.72 10.47 4.39
CA ASN A 179 7.69 11.39 4.88
C ASN A 179 6.30 10.73 5.05
N ASN A 180 6.23 9.45 5.39
CA ASN A 180 4.98 8.73 5.60
C ASN A 180 4.53 8.82 7.05
N THR A 181 3.23 8.76 7.27
CA THR A 181 2.62 8.72 8.60
C THR A 181 1.86 7.42 8.82
N GLY A 182 2.27 6.64 9.82
CA GLY A 182 1.56 5.46 10.28
C GLY A 182 0.82 5.76 11.59
N TYR A 183 -0.49 5.54 11.64
CA TYR A 183 -1.32 5.83 12.80
C TYR A 183 -2.29 4.69 13.09
N GLN A 184 -2.26 4.17 14.30
CA GLN A 184 -3.17 3.13 14.81
C GLN A 184 -3.30 1.86 13.94
N ASN A 185 -2.29 1.48 13.18
CA ASN A 185 -2.22 0.12 12.63
C ASN A 185 -1.66 -0.86 13.70
N PRO A 186 -1.84 -2.18 13.62
CA PRO A 186 -1.23 -3.11 14.56
C PRO A 186 0.30 -2.93 14.67
N SER A 187 0.99 -2.80 13.53
CA SER A 187 2.31 -2.20 13.41
C SER A 187 2.27 -1.13 12.33
N ASN A 188 2.85 0.05 12.59
CA ASN A 188 2.79 1.12 11.61
C ASN A 188 3.75 0.86 10.44
N PHE A 189 4.95 0.32 10.71
CA PHE A 189 5.92 -0.05 9.69
C PHE A 189 6.41 -1.48 9.91
N CYS A 190 6.49 -2.29 8.85
CA CYS A 190 7.04 -3.64 8.85
C CYS A 190 7.93 -3.83 7.63
N MET A 191 9.24 -3.96 7.88
CA MET A 191 10.25 -3.97 6.82
C MET A 191 10.69 -5.37 6.41
N LEU A 192 9.88 -6.39 6.71
CA LEU A 192 10.21 -7.77 6.48
C LEU A 192 10.62 -8.04 5.03
N ASN A 193 11.81 -8.57 4.84
CA ASN A 193 12.34 -8.98 3.56
C ASN A 193 12.41 -10.51 3.45
N ARG A 194 12.77 -10.98 2.27
CA ARG A 194 13.08 -12.37 1.98
C ARG A 194 14.59 -12.53 1.81
N LYS A 195 15.13 -13.68 2.24
CA LYS A 195 16.57 -13.95 2.19
C LYS A 195 17.11 -13.98 0.76
N THR A 196 16.47 -14.77 -0.11
CA THR A 196 16.82 -14.87 -1.53
C THR A 196 15.58 -15.20 -2.38
N ALA A 197 15.72 -15.11 -3.69
CA ALA A 197 14.65 -15.48 -4.62
C ALA A 197 14.29 -16.98 -4.57
N SER A 198 15.24 -17.82 -4.23
CA SER A 198 15.08 -19.28 -4.20
C SER A 198 14.76 -19.84 -2.82
N GLU A 199 14.92 -19.05 -1.76
CA GLU A 199 14.66 -19.48 -0.40
C GLU A 199 13.52 -18.68 0.21
N ALA A 200 12.39 -19.32 0.46
CA ALA A 200 11.22 -18.69 1.12
C ALA A 200 11.46 -18.51 2.63
N VAL A 201 12.57 -17.86 2.99
CA VAL A 201 12.96 -17.59 4.37
C VAL A 201 12.85 -16.09 4.63
N ASP A 202 12.03 -15.73 5.62
CA ASP A 202 11.88 -14.37 6.08
C ASP A 202 13.10 -13.92 6.87
N VAL A 203 13.55 -12.70 6.59
CA VAL A 203 14.66 -12.06 7.30
C VAL A 203 14.30 -10.59 7.63
N PRO A 204 14.91 -10.00 8.65
CA PRO A 204 14.78 -8.56 8.89
C PRO A 204 15.16 -7.77 7.66
N GLY A 205 14.38 -6.73 7.34
CA GLY A 205 14.49 -5.93 6.14
C GLY A 205 15.86 -5.28 5.96
N TYR A 206 16.36 -5.32 4.75
CA TYR A 206 17.65 -4.78 4.33
C TYR A 206 17.51 -3.91 3.08
N GLY A 207 18.47 -3.03 2.85
CA GLY A 207 18.52 -2.18 1.65
C GLY A 207 17.44 -1.08 1.60
N HIS A 208 16.64 -0.92 2.64
CA HIS A 208 15.62 0.12 2.71
C HIS A 208 16.22 1.50 2.94
N ILE A 209 15.56 2.52 2.39
CA ILE A 209 15.77 3.93 2.74
C ILE A 209 14.54 4.39 3.53
N ILE A 210 14.72 4.71 4.81
CA ILE A 210 13.64 5.03 5.74
C ILE A 210 13.90 6.41 6.35
N LYS A 211 13.30 7.47 5.78
CA LYS A 211 13.60 8.85 6.18
C LYS A 211 12.36 9.69 6.41
N ASN A 212 12.41 10.49 7.47
CA ASN A 212 11.39 11.48 7.81
C ASN A 212 9.99 10.86 8.02
N ASN A 213 9.89 9.60 8.42
CA ASN A 213 8.60 8.97 8.66
C ASN A 213 8.14 9.20 10.10
N LEU A 214 6.83 9.27 10.27
CA LEU A 214 6.18 9.45 11.56
C LEU A 214 5.35 8.22 11.91
N SER A 215 5.47 7.75 13.15
CA SER A 215 4.65 6.67 13.69
C SER A 215 4.00 7.13 14.98
N HIS A 216 2.66 7.11 15.01
CA HIS A 216 1.88 7.46 16.18
C HIS A 216 1.00 6.31 16.62
N THR A 217 0.97 6.03 17.91
CA THR A 217 0.12 5.06 18.63
C THR A 217 -0.21 3.77 17.85
N PRO A 218 0.78 2.90 17.52
CA PRO A 218 0.45 1.59 16.95
C PRO A 218 -0.42 0.79 17.92
N ARG A 219 -1.41 0.05 17.42
CA ARG A 219 -2.35 -0.72 18.26
C ARG A 219 -1.68 -1.85 19.03
N SER A 220 -0.60 -2.41 18.50
CA SER A 220 0.27 -3.31 19.27
C SER A 220 1.39 -2.49 19.91
N SER A 221 1.47 -2.53 21.23
CA SER A 221 2.42 -1.71 22.01
C SER A 221 3.85 -1.84 21.49
N GLY A 222 4.52 -0.70 21.29
CA GLY A 222 5.90 -0.63 20.85
C GLY A 222 6.17 -1.00 19.39
N LYS A 223 5.14 -1.31 18.58
CA LYS A 223 5.33 -1.73 17.18
C LYS A 223 5.29 -0.55 16.20
N HIS A 224 6.08 0.49 16.47
CA HIS A 224 6.29 1.59 15.54
C HIS A 224 6.93 1.11 14.23
N ILE A 225 8.02 0.36 14.34
CA ILE A 225 8.66 -0.36 13.23
C ILE A 225 9.09 -1.75 13.72
N ILE A 226 8.92 -2.77 12.86
CA ILE A 226 9.33 -4.15 13.12
C ILE A 226 10.08 -4.73 11.93
N ASP A 227 10.79 -5.82 12.18
CA ASP A 227 11.45 -6.64 11.16
C ASP A 227 12.43 -5.84 10.28
N VAL A 228 13.24 -4.96 10.87
CA VAL A 228 14.25 -4.15 10.18
C VAL A 228 15.66 -4.50 10.63
N ASN A 229 16.58 -4.72 9.69
CA ASN A 229 18.02 -4.77 9.94
C ASN A 229 18.59 -3.35 9.80
N GLN A 230 18.72 -2.66 10.92
CA GLN A 230 19.17 -1.27 10.92
C GLN A 230 20.58 -1.07 10.32
N ALA A 231 21.45 -2.08 10.42
CA ALA A 231 22.81 -2.00 9.92
C ALA A 231 22.89 -2.06 8.38
N GLU A 232 21.84 -2.57 7.74
CA GLU A 232 21.75 -2.73 6.28
C GLU A 232 20.73 -1.79 5.64
N CYS A 233 20.23 -0.79 6.38
CA CYS A 233 19.26 0.19 5.91
C CYS A 233 19.79 1.62 6.10
N GLU A 234 19.37 2.53 5.22
CA GLU A 234 19.61 3.95 5.39
C GLU A 234 18.48 4.57 6.20
N ILE A 235 18.72 4.88 7.49
CA ILE A 235 17.69 5.33 8.42
C ILE A 235 18.02 6.72 8.96
N ALA A 236 17.11 7.69 8.81
CA ALA A 236 17.33 9.04 9.30
C ALA A 236 16.01 9.77 9.60
N ASN A 237 16.01 10.56 10.66
CA ASN A 237 14.98 11.56 10.99
C ASN A 237 13.55 10.99 11.10
N ASN A 238 13.38 9.72 11.50
CA ASN A 238 12.05 9.18 11.78
C ASN A 238 11.72 9.41 13.26
N SER A 239 10.45 9.42 13.61
CA SER A 239 10.02 9.54 15.01
C SER A 239 10.33 8.30 15.87
N PHE A 240 10.78 7.21 15.27
CA PHE A 240 10.98 5.92 15.91
C PHE A 240 12.39 5.33 15.75
N LEU A 241 13.20 5.83 14.81
CA LEU A 241 14.59 5.43 14.56
C LEU A 241 15.33 6.54 13.80
N PRO A 242 16.64 6.75 14.05
CA PRO A 242 17.49 6.06 15.05
C PRO A 242 17.27 6.53 16.48
N VAL A 243 16.52 7.59 16.66
CA VAL A 243 16.16 8.17 17.97
C VAL A 243 14.65 8.03 18.13
N ASP A 244 14.22 7.55 19.29
CA ASP A 244 12.80 7.50 19.63
C ASP A 244 12.34 8.89 20.08
N MET A 245 11.46 9.51 19.30
CA MET A 245 10.88 10.82 19.60
C MET A 245 9.48 10.64 20.18
N ALA A 246 9.19 11.31 21.28
CA ALA A 246 7.83 11.32 21.81
C ALA A 246 6.92 12.10 20.82
N VAL A 247 5.97 11.40 20.23
CA VAL A 247 4.90 11.97 19.40
C VAL A 247 3.61 11.87 20.20
N THR A 248 2.91 12.99 20.34
CA THR A 248 1.67 13.14 21.10
C THR A 248 0.53 13.60 20.23
N ASP A 249 -0.70 13.55 20.72
CA ASP A 249 -1.88 14.02 20.00
C ASP A 249 -1.77 15.54 19.67
N ASP A 250 -1.08 16.30 20.50
CA ASP A 250 -0.88 17.76 20.33
C ASP A 250 0.02 18.13 19.14
N ASP A 251 0.76 17.16 18.58
CA ASP A 251 1.59 17.35 17.39
C ASP A 251 0.77 17.34 16.08
N PHE A 252 -0.53 17.08 16.16
CA PHE A 252 -1.42 16.98 15.00
C PHE A 252 -2.45 18.10 15.00
N VAL A 253 -2.73 18.65 13.82
CA VAL A 253 -3.80 19.66 13.65
C VAL A 253 -5.17 19.05 13.94
N SER A 254 -5.39 17.82 13.60
CA SER A 254 -6.59 17.04 13.88
C SER A 254 -6.30 15.55 13.81
N LEU A 255 -6.93 14.77 14.68
CA LEU A 255 -7.00 13.31 14.64
C LEU A 255 -8.42 12.83 14.32
N ASP A 256 -9.30 13.72 13.88
CA ASP A 256 -10.66 13.38 13.49
C ASP A 256 -10.70 12.61 12.17
N ALA A 257 -10.85 11.29 12.29
CA ALA A 257 -10.87 10.37 11.15
C ALA A 257 -12.09 10.57 10.22
N SER A 258 -13.14 11.26 10.66
CA SER A 258 -14.30 11.55 9.79
C SER A 258 -13.92 12.39 8.57
N GLN A 259 -12.83 13.14 8.67
CA GLN A 259 -12.31 13.97 7.58
C GLN A 259 -11.75 13.13 6.41
N LEU A 260 -11.34 11.88 6.64
CA LEU A 260 -10.71 11.03 5.61
C LEU A 260 -11.67 10.63 4.48
N THR A 261 -12.97 10.58 4.76
CA THR A 261 -14.01 10.20 3.80
C THR A 261 -14.83 11.38 3.27
N LEU A 262 -14.46 12.62 3.64
CA LEU A 262 -15.13 13.80 3.09
C LEU A 262 -15.00 13.85 1.57
N PRO A 263 -16.01 14.43 0.89
CA PRO A 263 -15.90 14.69 -0.55
C PRO A 263 -14.63 15.45 -0.88
N ARG A 264 -14.00 15.10 -1.98
CA ARG A 264 -12.83 15.85 -2.46
C ARG A 264 -13.23 17.29 -2.80
N LYS A 265 -12.30 18.21 -2.62
CA LYS A 265 -12.48 19.59 -3.08
C LYS A 265 -12.52 19.64 -4.62
N SER A 266 -12.89 20.80 -5.16
CA SER A 266 -13.01 21.00 -6.61
C SER A 266 -11.69 20.80 -7.38
N ASP A 267 -10.55 20.95 -6.70
CA ASP A 267 -9.21 20.69 -7.26
C ASP A 267 -8.78 19.21 -7.13
N GLY A 268 -9.64 18.36 -6.57
CA GLY A 268 -9.40 16.93 -6.38
C GLY A 268 -8.65 16.57 -5.09
N SER A 269 -8.24 17.55 -4.31
CA SER A 269 -7.57 17.33 -3.02
C SER A 269 -8.53 16.93 -1.88
#